data_c7b6b1579379d9e492f606bb8c98c7ae
#
_entry.id   c7b6b1579379d9e492f606bb8c98c7ae
#
_cell.length_a   1.000
_cell.length_b   1.000
_cell.length_c   1.000
_cell.angle_alpha   90.00
_cell.angle_beta   90.00
_cell.angle_gamma   90.00
#
_symmetry.space_group_name_H-M   'P 1'
#
loop_
_entity.id
_entity.type
_entity.pdbx_description
1 polymer ?
#
loop_
_entity_poly.entity_id
_entity_poly.type
_entity_poly.pdbx_seq_one_letter_code
_entity_poly.pdbx_strand_id
1 'polypeptide(L)'
;VDIPEGYLLKEAYIAQAIAAADKTIVLTHFKGHGMGVIGGALKNLGIGCQSKRGKFNVHMGRHPEYGIGDSTVFHPENFKGKEADPDWELLENCCPLGLFKVTDNDELLWEREKCINCLGCGSWMNPRGIFEPNLANFDATDIAIGDAALGVIKAVGRENIGFINVAVDVSPKCDCAGFS
;
A
#
# COMPACT_ATOMS: atom_id res chain seq x y z
N VAL A 1 -1.69 -10.91 10.33
CA VAL A 1 -2.91 -11.36 11.04
C VAL A 1 -3.89 -11.93 10.02
N ASP A 2 -4.35 -13.16 10.25
CA ASP A 2 -5.32 -13.80 9.39
C ASP A 2 -6.72 -13.22 9.61
N ILE A 3 -7.40 -12.94 8.51
CA ILE A 3 -8.76 -12.42 8.47
C ILE A 3 -9.61 -13.23 7.47
N PRO A 4 -9.84 -14.54 7.72
CA PRO A 4 -10.53 -15.42 6.78
C PRO A 4 -11.95 -14.92 6.40
N GLU A 5 -12.59 -14.15 7.27
CA GLU A 5 -13.87 -13.48 7.08
C GLU A 5 -13.76 -12.19 6.24
N GLY A 6 -12.56 -11.65 5.97
CA GLY A 6 -12.38 -10.50 5.09
C GLY A 6 -12.97 -10.77 3.70
N TYR A 7 -13.46 -9.73 3.04
CA TYR A 7 -14.05 -9.88 1.71
C TYR A 7 -12.98 -10.04 0.63
N LEU A 8 -12.05 -9.09 0.55
CA LEU A 8 -10.94 -9.07 -0.41
C LEU A 8 -9.64 -9.56 0.22
N LEU A 9 -9.30 -9.03 1.40
CA LEU A 9 -8.07 -9.39 2.07
C LEU A 9 -8.32 -10.58 3.01
N LYS A 10 -7.49 -11.60 2.89
CA LYS A 10 -7.51 -12.76 3.80
C LYS A 10 -6.46 -12.67 4.90
N GLU A 11 -5.59 -11.68 4.81
CA GLU A 11 -4.57 -11.35 5.80
C GLU A 11 -4.33 -9.83 5.85
N ALA A 12 -3.98 -9.31 7.02
CA ALA A 12 -3.60 -7.92 7.23
C ALA A 12 -2.18 -7.85 7.81
N TYR A 13 -1.40 -6.85 7.36
CA TYR A 13 -0.03 -6.64 7.80
C TYR A 13 0.04 -5.39 8.68
N ILE A 14 -0.16 -5.61 9.97
CA ILE A 14 -0.24 -4.54 10.96
C ILE A 14 1.16 -4.01 11.30
N ALA A 15 1.28 -2.71 11.57
CA ALA A 15 2.50 -2.14 12.12
C ALA A 15 2.78 -2.73 13.51
N GLN A 16 4.02 -3.18 13.73
CA GLN A 16 4.39 -3.89 14.96
C GLN A 16 4.07 -3.10 16.23
N ALA A 17 4.32 -1.80 16.23
CA ALA A 17 4.02 -0.94 17.39
C ALA A 17 2.51 -0.90 17.73
N ILE A 18 1.64 -0.99 16.72
CA ILE A 18 0.19 -1.02 16.93
C ILE A 18 -0.23 -2.40 17.48
N ALA A 19 0.30 -3.48 16.87
CA ALA A 19 -0.03 -4.84 17.30
C ALA A 19 0.47 -5.18 18.72
N ALA A 20 1.53 -4.49 19.19
CA ALA A 20 2.11 -4.67 20.51
C ALA A 20 1.53 -3.74 21.58
N ALA A 21 0.58 -2.87 21.24
CA ALA A 21 -0.02 -1.95 22.19
C ALA A 21 -1.03 -2.66 23.09
N ASP A 22 -0.95 -2.44 24.40
CA ASP A 22 -1.91 -2.98 25.37
C ASP A 22 -3.33 -2.43 25.15
N LYS A 23 -3.42 -1.15 24.78
CA LYS A 23 -4.66 -0.45 24.46
C LYS A 23 -4.45 0.58 23.37
N THR A 24 -5.47 0.80 22.56
CA THR A 24 -5.42 1.75 21.44
C THR A 24 -6.63 2.68 21.48
N ILE A 25 -6.41 3.99 21.40
CA ILE A 25 -7.45 4.98 21.19
C ILE A 25 -7.30 5.55 19.78
N VAL A 26 -8.33 5.41 18.97
CA VAL A 26 -8.39 5.92 17.59
C VAL A 26 -9.08 7.29 17.63
N LEU A 27 -8.26 8.35 17.58
CA LEU A 27 -8.75 9.72 17.46
C LEU A 27 -8.83 10.08 15.99
N THR A 28 -9.99 10.48 15.51
CA THR A 28 -10.25 10.67 14.08
C THR A 28 -10.99 11.97 13.82
N HIS A 29 -10.53 12.73 12.81
CA HIS A 29 -11.31 13.76 12.16
C HIS A 29 -12.09 13.12 11.00
N PHE A 30 -13.41 13.24 11.03
CA PHE A 30 -14.30 12.68 10.00
C PHE A 30 -14.39 13.62 8.79
N LYS A 31 -14.18 13.06 7.58
CA LYS A 31 -14.18 13.83 6.33
C LYS A 31 -14.40 12.92 5.11
N GLY A 32 -14.57 13.50 3.93
CA GLY A 32 -14.55 12.76 2.66
C GLY A 32 -13.17 12.23 2.30
N HIS A 33 -13.11 11.29 1.37
CA HIS A 33 -11.88 10.76 0.81
C HIS A 33 -12.06 10.27 -0.62
N GLY A 34 -11.11 10.61 -1.52
CA GLY A 34 -11.23 10.33 -2.95
C GLY A 34 -11.22 8.84 -3.33
N MET A 35 -10.50 8.01 -2.58
CA MET A 35 -10.37 6.57 -2.88
C MET A 35 -11.15 5.67 -1.91
N GLY A 36 -11.43 6.11 -0.71
CA GLY A 36 -12.07 5.31 0.33
C GLY A 36 -13.40 5.90 0.77
N VAL A 37 -14.04 6.71 -0.06
CA VAL A 37 -15.31 7.41 0.16
C VAL A 37 -15.25 8.29 1.42
N ILE A 38 -14.84 7.75 2.55
CA ILE A 38 -14.81 8.40 3.87
C ILE A 38 -13.42 8.27 4.49
N GLY A 39 -12.86 9.40 4.92
CA GLY A 39 -11.72 9.46 5.84
C GLY A 39 -12.23 9.48 7.27
N GLY A 40 -12.23 8.34 7.94
CA GLY A 40 -12.75 8.15 9.28
C GLY A 40 -11.94 7.11 10.06
N ALA A 41 -12.48 6.61 11.16
CA ALA A 41 -11.83 5.61 11.99
C ALA A 41 -11.42 4.36 11.19
N LEU A 42 -12.26 3.89 10.26
CA LEU A 42 -11.92 2.76 9.38
C LEU A 42 -10.65 3.00 8.59
N LYS A 43 -10.48 4.21 8.02
CA LYS A 43 -9.26 4.54 7.27
C LYS A 43 -8.04 4.65 8.18
N ASN A 44 -8.19 5.21 9.39
CA ASN A 44 -7.10 5.25 10.36
C ASN A 44 -6.60 3.84 10.68
N LEU A 45 -7.49 2.88 10.88
CA LEU A 45 -7.14 1.49 11.11
C LEU A 45 -6.64 0.80 9.83
N GLY A 46 -7.43 0.90 8.75
CA GLY A 46 -7.18 0.18 7.50
C GLY A 46 -5.95 0.65 6.72
N ILE A 47 -5.54 1.91 6.89
CA ILE A 47 -4.33 2.47 6.27
C ILE A 47 -3.31 2.88 7.32
N GLY A 48 -3.70 3.70 8.31
CA GLY A 48 -2.79 4.29 9.28
C GLY A 48 -2.04 3.25 10.10
N CYS A 49 -2.73 2.23 10.57
CA CYS A 49 -2.20 1.17 11.43
C CYS A 49 -1.50 0.03 10.67
N GLN A 50 -1.53 0.05 9.33
CA GLN A 50 -0.86 -0.98 8.54
C GLN A 50 0.65 -0.75 8.45
N SER A 51 1.42 -1.84 8.30
CA SER A 51 2.81 -1.78 7.84
C SER A 51 2.89 -1.24 6.41
N LYS A 52 4.10 -0.94 5.91
CA LYS A 52 4.28 -0.47 4.53
C LYS A 52 3.68 -1.44 3.50
N ARG A 53 3.91 -2.75 3.68
CA ARG A 53 3.31 -3.82 2.87
C ARG A 53 1.78 -3.82 2.98
N GLY A 54 1.24 -3.70 4.19
CA GLY A 54 -0.20 -3.66 4.42
C GLY A 54 -0.87 -2.47 3.74
N LYS A 55 -0.30 -1.27 3.87
CA LYS A 55 -0.78 -0.07 3.18
C LYS A 55 -0.85 -0.26 1.67
N PHE A 56 0.20 -0.85 1.09
CA PHE A 56 0.22 -1.15 -0.34
C PHE A 56 -0.89 -2.11 -0.73
N ASN A 57 -1.03 -3.24 -0.02
CA ASN A 57 -2.07 -4.23 -0.29
C ASN A 57 -3.47 -3.60 -0.29
N VAL A 58 -3.74 -2.70 0.67
CA VAL A 58 -5.02 -2.01 0.78
C VAL A 58 -5.24 -1.06 -0.39
N HIS A 59 -4.25 -0.22 -0.73
CA HIS A 59 -4.38 0.73 -1.84
C HIS A 59 -4.58 0.04 -3.19
N MET A 60 -4.06 -1.17 -3.35
CA MET A 60 -4.26 -1.97 -4.55
C MET A 60 -5.53 -2.83 -4.50
N GLY A 61 -6.34 -2.73 -3.44
CA GLY A 61 -7.57 -3.48 -3.24
C GLY A 61 -7.38 -4.97 -3.44
N ARG A 62 -6.29 -5.52 -3.01
CA ARG A 62 -5.67 -6.79 -3.35
C ARG A 62 -6.66 -7.91 -3.64
N HIS A 63 -7.24 -7.87 -4.84
CA HIS A 63 -8.22 -8.83 -5.31
C HIS A 63 -7.57 -10.22 -5.42
N PRO A 64 -8.26 -11.31 -5.06
CA PRO A 64 -7.74 -12.67 -5.17
C PRO A 64 -7.20 -13.03 -6.57
N GLU A 65 -7.79 -12.45 -7.61
CA GLU A 65 -7.39 -12.67 -9.01
C GLU A 65 -6.10 -11.93 -9.39
N TYR A 66 -5.74 -10.86 -8.68
CA TYR A 66 -4.61 -10.00 -9.05
C TYR A 66 -3.31 -10.28 -8.28
N GLY A 67 -3.31 -11.08 -7.27
CA GLY A 67 -2.11 -11.45 -6.51
C GLY A 67 -1.19 -10.30 -6.07
N ILE A 68 -0.09 -10.58 -5.40
CA ILE A 68 0.88 -9.56 -4.98
C ILE A 68 1.62 -8.96 -6.16
N GLY A 69 1.93 -9.78 -7.16
CA GLY A 69 2.72 -9.38 -8.30
C GLY A 69 1.96 -8.59 -9.36
N ASP A 70 0.64 -8.58 -9.33
CA ASP A 70 -0.18 -8.03 -10.42
C ASP A 70 -0.60 -6.58 -10.20
N SER A 71 -0.19 -5.98 -9.08
CA SER A 71 -0.43 -4.57 -8.78
C SER A 71 0.47 -3.60 -9.54
N THR A 72 1.45 -4.12 -10.27
CA THR A 72 2.40 -3.33 -11.06
C THR A 72 2.72 -4.08 -12.34
N VAL A 73 2.58 -3.41 -13.47
CA VAL A 73 3.06 -3.93 -14.76
C VAL A 73 4.53 -3.56 -14.89
N PHE A 74 5.36 -4.55 -15.23
CA PHE A 74 6.79 -4.38 -15.41
C PHE A 74 7.14 -4.36 -16.89
N HIS A 75 7.78 -3.29 -17.34
CA HIS A 75 8.18 -3.00 -18.71
C HIS A 75 9.70 -2.94 -18.83
N PRO A 76 10.43 -4.07 -18.74
CA PRO A 76 11.89 -4.08 -18.83
C PRO A 76 12.42 -3.52 -20.15
N GLU A 77 11.63 -3.59 -21.22
CA GLU A 77 11.94 -3.04 -22.54
C GLU A 77 12.10 -1.51 -22.55
N ASN A 78 11.62 -0.83 -21.51
CA ASN A 78 11.79 0.60 -21.35
C ASN A 78 13.15 1.00 -20.74
N PHE A 79 13.87 0.07 -20.16
CA PHE A 79 15.29 0.24 -19.85
C PHE A 79 16.09 0.21 -21.16
N LYS A 80 16.85 1.28 -21.44
CA LYS A 80 17.54 1.45 -22.73
C LYS A 80 19.03 1.09 -22.66
N GLY A 81 19.44 0.41 -21.60
CA GLY A 81 20.84 0.01 -21.37
C GLY A 81 21.65 1.01 -20.57
N LYS A 82 22.82 0.57 -20.12
CA LYS A 82 23.72 1.32 -19.24
C LYS A 82 24.26 2.61 -19.88
N GLU A 83 24.47 2.59 -21.19
CA GLU A 83 24.95 3.76 -21.93
C GLU A 83 23.89 4.87 -22.01
N ALA A 84 22.62 4.48 -22.18
CA ALA A 84 21.51 5.43 -22.32
C ALA A 84 20.94 5.92 -20.97
N ASP A 85 21.16 5.18 -19.89
CA ASP A 85 20.74 5.55 -18.54
C ASP A 85 21.95 5.62 -17.60
N PRO A 86 22.58 6.79 -17.44
CA PRO A 86 23.78 6.94 -16.62
C PRO A 86 23.57 6.62 -15.14
N ASP A 87 22.30 6.63 -14.70
CA ASP A 87 21.89 6.32 -13.31
C ASP A 87 21.40 4.87 -13.15
N TRP A 88 21.76 3.97 -14.08
CA TRP A 88 21.28 2.58 -14.08
C TRP A 88 21.61 1.83 -12.78
N GLU A 89 22.72 2.13 -12.09
CA GLU A 89 23.08 1.52 -10.80
C GLU A 89 22.04 1.83 -9.71
N LEU A 90 21.33 2.97 -9.82
CA LEU A 90 20.24 3.31 -8.91
C LEU A 90 19.02 2.40 -9.09
N LEU A 91 18.82 1.82 -10.29
CA LEU A 91 17.76 0.84 -10.53
C LEU A 91 18.02 -0.45 -9.75
N GLU A 92 19.25 -0.93 -9.71
CA GLU A 92 19.62 -2.10 -8.89
C GLU A 92 19.49 -1.80 -7.38
N ASN A 93 19.97 -0.62 -6.96
CA ASN A 93 20.08 -0.25 -5.56
C ASN A 93 18.79 0.32 -4.95
N CYS A 94 17.77 0.64 -5.76
CA CYS A 94 16.51 1.21 -5.26
C CYS A 94 15.65 0.20 -4.48
N CYS A 95 15.89 -1.09 -4.66
CA CYS A 95 15.17 -2.13 -3.94
C CYS A 95 15.90 -2.49 -2.63
N PRO A 96 15.26 -2.35 -1.45
CA PRO A 96 15.88 -2.72 -0.17
C PRO A 96 16.19 -4.22 -0.04
N LEU A 97 15.65 -5.05 -0.93
CA LEU A 97 15.90 -6.49 -0.98
C LEU A 97 16.82 -6.88 -2.14
N GLY A 98 17.31 -5.93 -2.94
CA GLY A 98 18.21 -6.19 -4.06
C GLY A 98 17.59 -7.07 -5.17
N LEU A 99 16.31 -6.87 -5.48
CA LEU A 99 15.58 -7.74 -6.41
C LEU A 99 15.73 -7.36 -7.89
N PHE A 100 16.41 -6.25 -8.18
CA PHE A 100 16.70 -5.83 -9.55
C PHE A 100 18.14 -6.10 -9.90
N LYS A 101 18.35 -6.51 -11.15
CA LYS A 101 19.67 -6.75 -11.69
C LYS A 101 19.73 -6.30 -13.15
N VAL A 102 20.76 -5.52 -13.49
CA VAL A 102 21.10 -5.19 -14.87
C VAL A 102 22.19 -6.16 -15.34
N THR A 103 21.90 -6.92 -16.38
CA THR A 103 22.83 -7.91 -16.93
C THR A 103 23.94 -7.25 -17.74
N ASP A 104 24.93 -8.06 -18.15
CA ASP A 104 25.99 -7.62 -19.06
C ASP A 104 25.45 -7.34 -20.49
N ASN A 105 24.29 -7.85 -20.83
CA ASN A 105 23.60 -7.61 -22.09
C ASN A 105 22.58 -6.47 -22.01
N ASP A 106 22.69 -5.61 -21.01
CA ASP A 106 21.76 -4.49 -20.80
C ASP A 106 20.28 -4.88 -20.63
N GLU A 107 20.02 -6.03 -20.02
CA GLU A 107 18.68 -6.44 -19.65
C GLU A 107 18.40 -6.14 -18.19
N LEU A 108 17.26 -5.55 -17.87
CA LEU A 108 16.79 -5.33 -16.50
C LEU A 108 15.91 -6.51 -16.06
N LEU A 109 16.38 -7.22 -15.04
CA LEU A 109 15.68 -8.35 -14.44
C LEU A 109 15.06 -7.98 -13.11
N TRP A 110 13.92 -8.60 -12.75
CA TRP A 110 13.24 -8.43 -11.48
C TRP A 110 12.85 -9.79 -10.89
N GLU A 111 13.33 -10.10 -9.68
CA GLU A 111 12.90 -11.28 -8.92
C GLU A 111 11.53 -11.04 -8.25
N ARG A 112 10.48 -11.07 -9.07
CA ARG A 112 9.12 -10.69 -8.69
C ARG A 112 8.55 -11.47 -7.53
N GLU A 113 8.82 -12.78 -7.44
CA GLU A 113 8.28 -13.68 -6.41
C GLU A 113 8.73 -13.29 -4.99
N LYS A 114 9.90 -12.66 -4.87
CA LYS A 114 10.45 -12.17 -3.60
C LYS A 114 9.98 -10.76 -3.24
N CYS A 115 9.23 -10.09 -4.12
CA CYS A 115 8.84 -8.71 -3.93
C CYS A 115 7.82 -8.57 -2.81
N ILE A 116 8.12 -7.71 -1.83
CA ILE A 116 7.23 -7.38 -0.71
C ILE A 116 6.29 -6.20 -1.00
N ASN A 117 6.28 -5.71 -2.23
CA ASN A 117 5.45 -4.57 -2.67
C ASN A 117 5.62 -3.32 -1.79
N CYS A 118 6.83 -2.95 -1.46
CA CYS A 118 7.12 -1.77 -0.64
C CYS A 118 7.11 -0.45 -1.45
N LEU A 119 7.07 -0.51 -2.78
CA LEU A 119 7.13 0.62 -3.72
C LEU A 119 8.38 1.51 -3.60
N GLY A 120 9.44 1.06 -2.94
CA GLY A 120 10.70 1.81 -2.84
C GLY A 120 11.32 2.14 -4.20
N CYS A 121 11.14 1.24 -5.17
CA CYS A 121 11.62 1.40 -6.54
C CYS A 121 10.81 2.40 -7.40
N GLY A 122 9.58 2.74 -7.00
CA GLY A 122 8.68 3.56 -7.82
C GLY A 122 9.29 4.91 -8.21
N SER A 123 10.04 5.55 -7.31
CA SER A 123 10.70 6.84 -7.58
C SER A 123 11.70 6.78 -8.76
N TRP A 124 12.26 5.61 -9.02
CA TRP A 124 13.28 5.39 -10.06
C TRP A 124 12.70 4.76 -11.32
N MET A 125 11.77 3.82 -11.15
CA MET A 125 11.20 3.01 -12.22
C MET A 125 10.05 3.70 -12.97
N ASN A 126 9.15 4.41 -12.24
CA ASN A 126 7.99 5.04 -12.84
C ASN A 126 8.35 6.18 -13.82
N PRO A 127 9.30 7.10 -13.51
CA PRO A 127 9.69 8.14 -14.45
C PRO A 127 10.29 7.61 -15.76
N ARG A 128 10.82 6.39 -15.73
CA ARG A 128 11.38 5.71 -16.89
C ARG A 128 10.35 4.87 -17.65
N GLY A 129 9.10 4.81 -17.16
CA GLY A 129 8.06 3.92 -17.70
C GLY A 129 8.35 2.43 -17.49
N ILE A 130 9.31 2.07 -16.63
CA ILE A 130 9.66 0.68 -16.33
C ILE A 130 8.58 0.02 -15.48
N PHE A 131 7.97 0.78 -14.57
CA PHE A 131 6.82 0.35 -13.82
C PHE A 131 5.60 1.21 -14.12
N GLU A 132 4.48 0.54 -14.33
CA GLU A 132 3.17 1.14 -14.45
C GLU A 132 2.24 0.56 -13.38
N PRO A 133 1.54 1.41 -12.57
CA PRO A 133 0.57 0.91 -11.60
C PRO A 133 -0.61 0.24 -12.31
N ASN A 134 -1.01 -0.94 -11.85
CA ASN A 134 -2.25 -1.55 -12.30
C ASN A 134 -3.44 -0.89 -11.60
N LEU A 135 -4.06 0.08 -12.25
CA LEU A 135 -5.14 0.89 -11.70
C LEU A 135 -6.46 0.13 -11.52
N ALA A 136 -6.61 -1.05 -12.13
CA ALA A 136 -7.82 -1.87 -11.98
C ALA A 136 -8.10 -2.29 -10.52
N ASN A 137 -7.09 -2.22 -9.65
CA ASN A 137 -7.21 -2.57 -8.25
C ASN A 137 -7.72 -1.44 -7.34
N PHE A 138 -7.82 -0.21 -7.82
CA PHE A 138 -8.24 0.93 -6.99
C PHE A 138 -9.72 0.88 -6.61
N ASP A 139 -10.57 0.27 -7.44
CA ASP A 139 -12.01 0.19 -7.21
C ASP A 139 -12.39 -0.63 -5.97
N ALA A 140 -11.47 -1.48 -5.50
CA ALA A 140 -11.70 -2.33 -4.32
C ALA A 140 -11.03 -1.78 -3.05
N THR A 141 -10.43 -0.59 -3.11
CA THR A 141 -9.65 -0.03 -1.98
C THR A 141 -10.51 0.24 -0.74
N ASP A 142 -11.73 0.69 -0.91
CA ASP A 142 -12.68 0.97 0.18
C ASP A 142 -13.07 -0.31 0.94
N ILE A 143 -13.32 -1.41 0.22
CA ILE A 143 -13.57 -2.73 0.81
C ILE A 143 -12.32 -3.23 1.53
N ALA A 144 -11.16 -3.12 0.89
CA ALA A 144 -9.89 -3.54 1.47
C ALA A 144 -9.52 -2.74 2.74
N ILE A 145 -9.92 -1.46 2.84
CA ILE A 145 -9.79 -0.66 4.07
C ILE A 145 -10.58 -1.30 5.21
N GLY A 146 -11.81 -1.75 4.95
CA GLY A 146 -12.65 -2.45 5.93
C GLY A 146 -12.01 -3.74 6.42
N ASP A 147 -11.54 -4.58 5.51
CA ASP A 147 -10.85 -5.82 5.83
C ASP A 147 -9.58 -5.59 6.66
N ALA A 148 -8.76 -4.63 6.24
CA ALA A 148 -7.53 -4.28 6.96
C ALA A 148 -7.81 -3.73 8.36
N ALA A 149 -8.88 -2.92 8.51
CA ALA A 149 -9.33 -2.44 9.82
C ALA A 149 -9.77 -3.59 10.75
N LEU A 150 -10.47 -4.58 10.19
CA LEU A 150 -10.81 -5.81 10.93
C LEU A 150 -9.55 -6.52 11.45
N GLY A 151 -8.49 -6.60 10.63
CA GLY A 151 -7.21 -7.16 11.03
C GLY A 151 -6.59 -6.42 12.22
N VAL A 152 -6.67 -5.09 12.26
CA VAL A 152 -6.19 -4.30 13.41
C VAL A 152 -7.00 -4.59 14.67
N ILE A 153 -8.33 -4.62 14.57
CA ILE A 153 -9.21 -4.94 15.69
C ILE A 153 -8.90 -6.33 16.25
N LYS A 154 -8.61 -7.29 15.40
CA LYS A 154 -8.20 -8.64 15.81
C LYS A 154 -6.82 -8.65 16.49
N ALA A 155 -5.86 -7.87 15.97
CA ALA A 155 -4.51 -7.82 16.53
C ALA A 155 -4.46 -7.19 17.93
N VAL A 156 -5.22 -6.10 18.12
CA VAL A 156 -5.25 -5.34 19.38
C VAL A 156 -6.22 -5.96 20.41
N GLY A 157 -7.27 -6.62 19.93
CA GLY A 157 -8.38 -7.08 20.73
C GLY A 157 -9.50 -6.02 20.80
N ARG A 158 -10.73 -6.46 20.56
CA ARG A 158 -11.90 -5.59 20.50
C ARG A 158 -12.13 -4.79 21.80
N GLU A 159 -11.82 -5.40 22.92
CA GLU A 159 -11.94 -4.84 24.27
C GLU A 159 -10.85 -3.82 24.61
N ASN A 160 -9.79 -3.78 23.80
CA ASN A 160 -8.62 -2.93 24.00
C ASN A 160 -8.59 -1.71 23.08
N ILE A 161 -9.63 -1.51 22.25
CA ILE A 161 -9.70 -0.42 21.29
C ILE A 161 -10.89 0.50 21.54
N GLY A 162 -10.62 1.81 21.60
CA GLY A 162 -11.64 2.85 21.77
C GLY A 162 -11.60 3.84 20.59
N PHE A 163 -12.73 4.50 20.33
CA PHE A 163 -12.87 5.42 19.19
C PHE A 163 -13.38 6.78 19.67
N ILE A 164 -12.74 7.84 19.19
CA ILE A 164 -13.17 9.24 19.33
C ILE A 164 -13.23 9.84 17.92
N ASN A 165 -14.44 10.11 17.43
CA ASN A 165 -14.63 10.73 16.12
C ASN A 165 -15.03 12.20 16.32
N VAL A 166 -14.27 13.10 15.69
CA VAL A 166 -14.51 14.54 15.67
C VAL A 166 -15.07 14.90 14.29
N ALA A 167 -16.26 15.48 14.25
CA ALA A 167 -16.94 15.90 13.03
C ALA A 167 -17.12 17.43 13.05
N VAL A 168 -16.02 18.17 12.96
CA VAL A 168 -15.98 19.64 12.90
C VAL A 168 -15.40 20.02 11.53
N ASP A 169 -16.01 20.99 10.88
CA ASP A 169 -15.59 21.48 9.56
C ASP A 169 -15.42 20.33 8.53
N VAL A 170 -16.44 19.49 8.43
CA VAL A 170 -16.43 18.29 7.58
C VAL A 170 -16.34 18.70 6.11
N SER A 171 -15.23 18.37 5.46
CA SER A 171 -15.03 18.53 4.02
C SER A 171 -15.43 17.29 3.25
N PRO A 172 -16.02 17.41 2.05
CA PRO A 172 -16.22 16.27 1.15
C PRO A 172 -14.92 15.76 0.54
N LYS A 173 -13.82 16.51 0.66
CA LYS A 173 -12.49 16.17 0.12
C LYS A 173 -11.56 15.66 1.22
N CYS A 174 -10.53 14.96 0.79
CA CYS A 174 -9.40 14.60 1.67
C CYS A 174 -8.57 15.85 2.02
N ASP A 175 -8.08 15.95 3.25
CA ASP A 175 -7.15 17.04 3.67
C ASP A 175 -5.89 17.09 2.78
N CYS A 176 -5.49 15.97 2.16
CA CYS A 176 -4.39 15.94 1.20
C CYS A 176 -4.65 16.80 -0.05
N ALA A 177 -5.89 17.05 -0.39
CA ALA A 177 -6.29 17.85 -1.57
C ALA A 177 -6.27 19.35 -1.33
N GLY A 178 -6.00 19.78 -0.08
CA GLY A 178 -6.09 21.17 0.34
C GLY A 178 -7.52 21.68 0.46
N PHE A 179 -7.65 22.79 1.16
CA PHE A 179 -8.90 23.54 1.23
C PHE A 179 -8.93 24.50 0.03
N SER A 180 -9.56 24.10 -1.06
CA SER A 180 -9.83 24.97 -2.22
C SER A 180 -11.32 25.09 -2.42
#